data_78ea71c9953ec639a4b12f3a25793676
#
_entry.id   78ea71c9953ec639a4b12f3a25793676
#
_cell.length_a   1.000
_cell.length_b   1.000
_cell.length_c   1.000
_cell.angle_alpha   90.00
_cell.angle_beta   90.00
_cell.angle_gamma   90.00
#
_symmetry.space_group_name_H-M   'P 1'
#
loop_
_entity.id
_entity.type
_entity.pdbx_description
1 polymer ?
#
loop_
_entity_poly.entity_id
_entity_poly.type
_entity_poly.pdbx_seq_one_letter_code
_entity_poly.pdbx_strand_id
1 'polypeptide(L)'
;MKKFFLPFLLLATFIIIAAGVSLFSRQKPETVSLPLPSSYEYFWGDGCPHCTVVADFFLSWEGRDKVQIEKMEVWGNPENAKRLQERATYCGLKPSEVGVPFLFTPEGKCLSGDEPIINLFKSLSI
;
A
#
# COMPACT_ATOMS: atom_id res chain seq x y z
N MET A 1 38.97 -46.78 4.18
CA MET A 1 37.67 -46.20 4.56
C MET A 1 37.65 -44.67 4.57
N LYS A 2 38.74 -43.96 4.81
CA LYS A 2 38.78 -42.46 4.82
C LYS A 2 38.64 -41.79 3.46
N LYS A 3 38.93 -42.47 2.35
CA LYS A 3 38.92 -41.88 0.98
C LYS A 3 37.53 -41.65 0.40
N PHE A 4 36.48 -42.30 0.89
CA PHE A 4 35.11 -42.17 0.41
C PHE A 4 34.25 -41.24 1.28
N PHE A 5 34.73 -40.86 2.47
CA PHE A 5 33.97 -40.05 3.40
C PHE A 5 33.88 -38.57 2.94
N LEU A 6 34.96 -38.05 2.38
CA LEU A 6 35.01 -36.67 1.90
C LEU A 6 34.06 -36.39 0.71
N PRO A 7 34.01 -37.23 -0.36
CA PRO A 7 33.07 -37.01 -1.45
C PRO A 7 31.62 -37.20 -1.03
N PHE A 8 31.34 -38.10 -0.07
CA PHE A 8 29.99 -38.28 0.47
C PHE A 8 29.53 -37.08 1.27
N LEU A 9 30.41 -36.47 2.05
CA LEU A 9 30.10 -35.24 2.81
C LEU A 9 29.81 -34.06 1.88
N LEU A 10 30.59 -33.91 0.83
CA LEU A 10 30.38 -32.84 -0.18
C LEU A 10 29.07 -33.02 -0.95
N LEU A 11 28.71 -34.26 -1.28
CA LEU A 11 27.44 -34.55 -1.95
C LEU A 11 26.25 -34.24 -1.03
N ALA A 12 26.31 -34.61 0.24
CA ALA A 12 25.27 -34.33 1.22
C ALA A 12 25.06 -32.83 1.45
N THR A 13 26.15 -32.05 1.56
CA THR A 13 26.06 -30.58 1.68
C THR A 13 25.49 -29.93 0.44
N PHE A 14 25.84 -30.42 -0.75
CA PHE A 14 25.27 -29.87 -2.00
C PHE A 14 23.78 -30.13 -2.11
N ILE A 15 23.30 -31.30 -1.71
CA ILE A 15 21.86 -31.64 -1.70
C ILE A 15 21.10 -30.77 -0.69
N ILE A 16 21.67 -30.51 0.49
CA ILE A 16 21.04 -29.66 1.51
C ILE A 16 20.92 -28.20 1.01
N ILE A 17 21.98 -27.68 0.40
CA ILE A 17 21.98 -26.33 -0.16
C ILE A 17 20.98 -26.22 -1.32
N ALA A 18 20.96 -27.18 -2.24
CA ALA A 18 20.03 -27.20 -3.36
C ALA A 18 18.56 -27.29 -2.91
N ALA A 19 18.27 -28.11 -1.91
CA ALA A 19 16.94 -28.21 -1.30
C ALA A 19 16.55 -26.91 -0.57
N GLY A 20 17.47 -26.30 0.17
CA GLY A 20 17.24 -25.03 0.88
C GLY A 20 16.92 -23.87 -0.08
N VAL A 21 17.68 -23.76 -1.17
CA VAL A 21 17.43 -22.74 -2.19
C VAL A 21 16.07 -22.95 -2.90
N SER A 22 15.72 -24.21 -3.17
CA SER A 22 14.44 -24.53 -3.83
C SER A 22 13.22 -24.23 -2.94
N LEU A 23 13.35 -24.39 -1.63
CA LEU A 23 12.29 -24.06 -0.67
C LEU A 23 12.14 -22.54 -0.49
N PHE A 24 13.25 -21.81 -0.49
CA PHE A 24 13.25 -20.35 -0.36
C PHE A 24 12.68 -19.65 -1.62
N SER A 25 12.90 -20.23 -2.80
CA SER A 25 12.39 -19.69 -4.07
C SER A 25 10.88 -19.92 -4.28
N ARG A 26 10.21 -20.69 -3.43
CA ARG A 26 8.76 -20.96 -3.53
C ARG A 26 7.89 -20.03 -2.71
N GLN A 27 8.48 -19.08 -2.00
CA GLN A 27 7.70 -18.02 -1.36
C GLN A 27 7.21 -17.06 -2.45
N LYS A 28 6.09 -17.42 -3.08
CA LYS A 28 5.27 -16.50 -3.86
C LYS A 28 4.89 -15.34 -2.93
N PRO A 29 5.12 -14.07 -3.32
CA PRO A 29 4.62 -12.98 -2.51
C PRO A 29 3.12 -13.18 -2.32
N GLU A 30 2.69 -13.34 -1.08
CA GLU A 30 1.28 -13.31 -0.73
C GLU A 30 0.75 -11.95 -1.20
N THR A 31 0.02 -11.97 -2.29
CA THR A 31 -0.83 -10.83 -2.63
C THR A 31 -1.87 -10.76 -1.51
N VAL A 32 -1.62 -9.90 -0.53
CA VAL A 32 -2.61 -9.55 0.48
C VAL A 32 -3.77 -8.94 -0.28
N SER A 33 -4.76 -9.75 -0.62
CA SER A 33 -5.99 -9.26 -1.21
C SER A 33 -6.81 -8.64 -0.07
N LEU A 34 -6.45 -7.40 0.28
CA LEU A 34 -7.27 -6.60 1.17
C LEU A 34 -8.61 -6.35 0.47
N PRO A 35 -9.72 -6.57 1.15
CA PRO A 35 -11.03 -6.25 0.59
C PRO A 35 -11.08 -4.77 0.23
N LEU A 36 -11.75 -4.46 -0.88
CA LEU A 36 -12.01 -3.08 -1.27
C LEU A 36 -12.89 -2.41 -0.21
N PRO A 37 -12.63 -1.14 0.13
CA PRO A 37 -13.46 -0.41 1.07
C PRO A 37 -14.79 -0.01 0.44
N SER A 38 -15.78 0.26 1.28
CA SER A 38 -17.07 0.80 0.84
C SER A 38 -17.06 2.33 0.70
N SER A 39 -16.03 2.99 1.22
CA SER A 39 -15.84 4.44 1.25
C SER A 39 -14.52 4.83 0.62
N TYR A 40 -14.37 6.11 0.28
CA TYR A 40 -13.08 6.68 -0.09
C TYR A 40 -12.19 6.74 1.16
N GLU A 41 -10.97 6.20 1.08
CA GLU A 41 -9.97 6.31 2.14
C GLU A 41 -9.00 7.45 1.79
N TYR A 42 -9.11 8.57 2.50
CA TYR A 42 -8.27 9.75 2.32
C TYR A 42 -7.19 9.82 3.40
N PHE A 43 -5.94 9.66 3.01
CA PHE A 43 -4.78 9.70 3.89
C PHE A 43 -4.14 11.09 3.85
N TRP A 44 -3.90 11.64 5.02
CA TRP A 44 -3.38 12.99 5.20
C TRP A 44 -2.41 13.06 6.39
N GLY A 45 -1.65 14.15 6.49
CA GLY A 45 -0.73 14.40 7.59
C GLY A 45 -0.96 15.80 8.18
N ASP A 46 -0.86 15.93 9.50
CA ASP A 46 -0.99 17.23 10.17
C ASP A 46 0.16 18.16 9.76
N GLY A 47 -0.18 19.41 9.38
CA GLY A 47 0.80 20.37 8.88
C GLY A 47 1.26 20.16 7.42
N CYS A 48 0.68 19.21 6.68
CA CYS A 48 0.97 18.99 5.26
C CYS A 48 0.27 20.09 4.40
N PRO A 49 1.00 20.93 3.66
CA PRO A 49 0.40 22.04 2.89
C PRO A 49 -0.56 21.57 1.79
N HIS A 50 -0.21 20.53 1.03
CA HIS A 50 -1.06 19.95 -0.01
C HIS A 50 -2.32 19.28 0.58
N CYS A 51 -2.22 18.72 1.78
CA CYS A 51 -3.37 18.17 2.49
C CYS A 51 -4.36 19.26 2.90
N THR A 52 -3.87 20.46 3.25
CA THR A 52 -4.71 21.63 3.55
C THR A 52 -5.53 22.03 2.34
N VAL A 53 -4.94 22.04 1.15
CA VAL A 53 -5.66 22.35 -0.11
C VAL A 53 -6.83 21.39 -0.35
N VAL A 54 -6.63 20.09 -0.11
CA VAL A 54 -7.71 19.09 -0.22
C VAL A 54 -8.75 19.26 0.87
N ALA A 55 -8.35 19.58 2.10
CA ALA A 55 -9.26 19.82 3.22
C ALA A 55 -10.18 21.02 2.95
N ASP A 56 -9.63 22.14 2.46
CA ASP A 56 -10.38 23.34 2.08
C ASP A 56 -11.37 23.05 0.94
N PHE A 57 -10.96 22.26 -0.05
CA PHE A 57 -11.85 21.79 -1.09
C PHE A 57 -13.01 20.98 -0.50
N PHE A 58 -12.78 20.01 0.37
CA PHE A 58 -13.84 19.21 0.98
C PHE A 58 -14.83 20.04 1.81
N LEU A 59 -14.39 21.14 2.41
CA LEU A 59 -15.27 22.02 3.18
C LEU A 59 -16.26 22.78 2.28
N SER A 60 -15.86 23.13 1.07
CA SER A 60 -16.65 23.92 0.12
C SER A 60 -17.36 23.09 -0.95
N TRP A 61 -17.00 21.81 -1.08
CA TRP A 61 -17.57 20.97 -2.13
C TRP A 61 -19.02 20.55 -1.82
N GLU A 62 -19.91 20.76 -2.79
CA GLU A 62 -21.36 20.47 -2.62
C GLU A 62 -21.67 18.99 -2.47
N GLY A 63 -20.80 18.11 -2.96
CA GLY A 63 -20.94 16.65 -2.85
C GLY A 63 -20.53 16.02 -1.52
N ARG A 64 -19.99 16.81 -0.59
CA ARG A 64 -19.40 16.31 0.67
C ARG A 64 -20.35 15.45 1.51
N ASP A 65 -21.64 15.75 1.49
CA ASP A 65 -22.66 15.03 2.25
C ASP A 65 -23.26 13.82 1.50
N LYS A 66 -22.87 13.64 0.24
CA LYS A 66 -23.35 12.56 -0.64
C LYS A 66 -22.35 11.43 -0.80
N VAL A 67 -21.10 11.65 -0.41
CA VAL A 67 -19.99 10.71 -0.57
C VAL A 67 -19.35 10.44 0.78
N GLN A 68 -19.17 9.15 1.08
CA GLN A 68 -18.46 8.76 2.30
C GLN A 68 -16.96 8.83 2.08
N ILE A 69 -16.28 9.70 2.85
CA ILE A 69 -14.84 9.87 2.85
C ILE A 69 -14.31 9.61 4.27
N GLU A 70 -13.56 8.54 4.43
CA GLU A 70 -12.86 8.23 5.67
C GLU A 70 -11.51 8.97 5.68
N LYS A 71 -11.35 9.91 6.61
CA LYS A 71 -10.13 10.73 6.74
C LYS A 71 -9.16 10.09 7.72
N MET A 72 -8.01 9.67 7.23
CA MET A 72 -7.00 8.93 7.98
C MET A 72 -5.72 9.76 8.13
N GLU A 73 -5.47 10.27 9.32
CA GLU A 73 -4.22 10.94 9.66
C GLU A 73 -3.11 9.89 9.82
N VAL A 74 -1.94 10.08 9.18
CA VAL A 74 -0.91 9.03 9.10
C VAL A 74 0.38 9.36 9.83
N TRP A 75 0.65 10.61 10.20
CA TRP A 75 1.90 10.98 10.88
C TRP A 75 1.86 10.72 12.38
N GLY A 76 0.71 10.89 13.01
CA GLY A 76 0.48 10.60 14.42
C GLY A 76 -0.21 9.24 14.68
N ASN A 77 -0.75 8.58 13.64
CA ASN A 77 -1.46 7.31 13.79
C ASN A 77 -0.79 6.19 12.99
N PRO A 78 -0.07 5.26 13.66
CA PRO A 78 0.65 4.18 13.00
C PRO A 78 -0.25 3.15 12.31
N GLU A 79 -1.49 2.96 12.74
CA GLU A 79 -2.44 2.05 12.10
C GLU A 79 -2.88 2.60 10.74
N ASN A 80 -3.17 3.90 10.67
CA ASN A 80 -3.48 4.58 9.42
C ASN A 80 -2.27 4.61 8.47
N ALA A 81 -1.06 4.81 9.01
CA ALA A 81 0.17 4.74 8.23
C ALA A 81 0.38 3.35 7.61
N LYS A 82 0.12 2.30 8.39
CA LYS A 82 0.14 0.91 7.88
C LYS A 82 -0.91 0.70 6.79
N ARG A 83 -2.12 1.21 6.99
CA ARG A 83 -3.20 1.11 5.99
C ARG A 83 -2.83 1.80 4.68
N LEU A 84 -2.21 2.98 4.73
CA LEU A 84 -1.68 3.66 3.56
C LEU A 84 -0.68 2.77 2.78
N GLN A 85 0.26 2.13 3.49
CA GLN A 85 1.25 1.24 2.87
C GLN A 85 0.60 0.02 2.21
N GLU A 86 -0.42 -0.57 2.85
CA GLU A 86 -1.20 -1.68 2.31
C GLU A 86 -1.91 -1.28 1.01
N ARG A 87 -2.54 -0.09 0.98
CA ARG A 87 -3.21 0.43 -0.21
C ARG A 87 -2.23 0.78 -1.32
N ALA A 88 -1.08 1.38 -0.98
CA ALA A 88 0.00 1.62 -1.93
C ALA A 88 0.48 0.32 -2.58
N THR A 89 0.71 -0.72 -1.77
CA THR A 89 1.11 -2.05 -2.25
C THR A 89 0.04 -2.67 -3.16
N TYR A 90 -1.24 -2.53 -2.82
CA TYR A 90 -2.36 -2.98 -3.66
C TYR A 90 -2.30 -2.37 -5.07
N CYS A 91 -1.94 -1.10 -5.18
CA CYS A 91 -1.76 -0.40 -6.46
C CYS A 91 -0.40 -0.65 -7.14
N GLY A 92 0.44 -1.52 -6.60
CA GLY A 92 1.78 -1.80 -7.13
C GLY A 92 2.78 -0.66 -6.91
N LEU A 93 2.48 0.27 -5.99
CA LEU A 93 3.38 1.35 -5.60
C LEU A 93 4.31 0.88 -4.47
N LYS A 94 5.54 1.38 -4.47
CA LYS A 94 6.43 1.13 -3.34
C LYS A 94 6.02 2.00 -2.15
N PRO A 95 5.79 1.42 -0.96
CA PRO A 95 5.38 2.19 0.21
C PRO A 95 6.32 3.34 0.59
N SER A 96 7.62 3.21 0.29
CA SER A 96 8.63 4.25 0.52
C SER A 96 8.54 5.46 -0.43
N GLU A 97 7.80 5.32 -1.53
CA GLU A 97 7.63 6.37 -2.56
C GLU A 97 6.26 7.06 -2.45
N VAL A 98 5.42 6.60 -1.52
CA VAL A 98 4.07 7.14 -1.33
C VAL A 98 4.04 8.12 -0.17
N GLY A 99 3.56 9.32 -0.46
CA GLY A 99 3.35 10.39 0.51
C GLY A 99 1.88 10.79 0.62
N VAL A 100 1.61 11.85 1.37
CA VAL A 100 0.28 12.44 1.53
C VAL A 100 0.22 13.80 0.83
N PRO A 101 -0.96 14.22 0.33
CA PRO A 101 -2.26 13.53 0.39
C PRO A 101 -2.34 12.33 -0.56
N PHE A 102 -3.02 11.28 -0.13
CA PHE A 102 -3.24 10.07 -0.91
C PHE A 102 -4.69 9.62 -0.77
N LEU A 103 -5.27 9.14 -1.85
CA LEU A 103 -6.65 8.64 -1.88
C LEU A 103 -6.69 7.22 -2.44
N PHE A 104 -7.41 6.35 -1.75
CA PHE A 104 -7.78 5.04 -2.25
C PHE A 104 -9.30 4.98 -2.45
N THR A 105 -9.74 4.61 -3.65
CA THR A 105 -11.17 4.63 -4.00
C THR A 105 -11.84 3.27 -3.74
N PRO A 106 -13.17 3.21 -3.61
CA PRO A 106 -13.91 1.95 -3.51
C PRO A 106 -13.68 1.01 -4.69
N GLU A 107 -13.32 1.53 -5.86
CA GLU A 107 -13.01 0.75 -7.06
C GLU A 107 -11.55 0.26 -7.11
N GLY A 108 -10.75 0.55 -6.07
CA GLY A 108 -9.36 0.11 -5.98
C GLY A 108 -8.37 0.99 -6.76
N LYS A 109 -8.70 2.27 -6.99
CA LYS A 109 -7.79 3.23 -7.61
C LYS A 109 -7.01 4.00 -6.55
N CYS A 110 -5.75 4.28 -6.86
CA CYS A 110 -4.87 5.12 -6.05
C CYS A 110 -4.62 6.45 -6.74
N LEU A 111 -4.77 7.54 -6.00
CA LEU A 111 -4.42 8.88 -6.43
C LEU A 111 -3.49 9.53 -5.41
N SER A 112 -2.43 10.18 -5.88
CA SER A 112 -1.46 10.87 -5.05
C SER A 112 -1.40 12.34 -5.44
N GLY A 113 -1.36 13.22 -4.44
CA GLY A 113 -1.34 14.66 -4.61
C GLY A 113 -2.74 15.29 -4.58
N ASP A 114 -2.76 16.59 -4.30
CA ASP A 114 -3.99 17.38 -4.15
C ASP A 114 -4.78 17.49 -5.46
N GLU A 115 -4.14 17.84 -6.55
CA GLU A 115 -4.80 18.08 -7.84
C GLU A 115 -5.54 16.85 -8.40
N PRO A 116 -4.95 15.64 -8.48
CA PRO A 116 -5.67 14.44 -8.93
C PRO A 116 -6.85 14.08 -8.03
N ILE A 117 -6.71 14.25 -6.71
CA ILE A 117 -7.77 13.97 -5.74
C ILE A 117 -8.94 14.93 -5.95
N ILE A 118 -8.68 16.22 -6.02
CA ILE A 118 -9.71 17.25 -6.23
C ILE A 118 -10.42 17.04 -7.56
N ASN A 119 -9.68 16.76 -8.64
CA ASN A 119 -10.26 16.55 -9.96
C ASN A 119 -11.17 15.31 -9.99
N LEU A 120 -10.82 14.24 -9.29
CA LEU A 120 -11.72 13.09 -9.14
C LEU A 120 -13.07 13.53 -8.57
N PHE A 121 -13.08 14.19 -7.40
CA PHE A 121 -14.33 14.58 -6.74
C PHE A 121 -15.14 15.59 -7.55
N LYS A 122 -14.50 16.53 -8.27
CA LYS A 122 -15.17 17.43 -9.18
C LYS A 122 -15.85 16.73 -10.36
N SER A 123 -15.33 15.57 -10.77
CA SER A 123 -15.88 14.79 -11.88
C SER A 123 -17.07 13.91 -11.50
N LEU A 124 -17.33 13.73 -10.19
CA LEU A 124 -18.46 12.93 -9.73
C LEU A 124 -19.78 13.66 -10.05
N SER A 125 -20.64 12.99 -10.80
CA SER A 125 -22.01 13.46 -11.09
C SER A 125 -22.93 13.16 -9.91
N ILE A 126 -23.03 14.09 -8.98
CA ILE A 126 -23.80 13.95 -7.72
C ILE A 126 -24.72 15.13 -7.47
#